data_a1ffa1ddbbb7753a3bcdd4070472216c
#
_entry.id   a1ffa1ddbbb7753a3bcdd4070472216c
#
_cell.length_a   1.000
_cell.length_b   1.000
_cell.length_c   1.000
_cell.angle_alpha   90.00
_cell.angle_beta   90.00
_cell.angle_gamma   90.00
#
_symmetry.space_group_name_H-M   'P 1'
#
loop_
_entity.id
_entity.type
_entity.pdbx_description
1 polymer ?
#
loop_
_entity_poly.entity_id
_entity_poly.type
_entity_poly.pdbx_seq_one_letter_code
_entity_poly.pdbx_strand_id
1 'polypeptide(L)'
;LMEGLMPISEAAQAFISKRFSNRGKIYIGLDSAVGVGHPITLTVALILVPVAVFLAVILPGNTVLPMADLSCIPYMLVLIVPLVGGNGFRAIITGIIALAGGLYISTDLAAVTTSVAHTVDAATYNGVTQISSICDGANPLTWLIYRAGNLSIVALAVVGVIALALAFLNRQRIITVSYTHLTLPT
;
A
#
# COMPACT_ATOMS: atom_id res chain seq x y z
N LEU A 1 7.46 17.40 11.75
CA LEU A 1 7.64 16.04 12.29
C LEU A 1 8.79 15.30 11.57
N MET A 2 8.83 15.31 10.24
CA MET A 2 9.90 14.65 9.46
C MET A 2 11.28 15.22 9.74
N GLU A 3 11.44 16.56 9.76
CA GLU A 3 12.71 17.23 10.06
C GLU A 3 13.27 16.89 11.45
N GLY A 4 12.40 16.56 12.41
CA GLY A 4 12.81 16.13 13.75
C GLY A 4 13.13 14.65 13.86
N LEU A 5 12.51 13.78 13.04
CA LEU A 5 12.72 12.32 13.10
C LEU A 5 13.96 11.87 12.30
N MET A 6 14.31 12.56 11.22
CA MET A 6 15.48 12.22 10.41
C MET A 6 16.79 12.24 11.22
N PRO A 7 17.13 13.30 11.97
CA PRO A 7 18.35 13.34 12.81
C PRO A 7 18.38 12.24 13.88
N ILE A 8 17.22 11.89 14.45
CA ILE A 8 17.11 10.83 15.46
C ILE A 8 17.38 9.48 14.82
N SER A 9 16.82 9.23 13.63
CA SER A 9 17.04 7.99 12.87
C SER A 9 18.51 7.84 12.47
N GLU A 10 19.16 8.91 11.99
CA GLU A 10 20.56 8.91 11.63
C GLU A 10 21.47 8.67 12.85
N ALA A 11 21.18 9.32 13.97
CA ALA A 11 21.91 9.12 15.23
C ALA A 11 21.74 7.69 15.75
N ALA A 12 20.55 7.13 15.71
CA ALA A 12 20.28 5.74 16.09
C ALA A 12 21.01 4.75 15.16
N GLN A 13 21.01 5.01 13.86
CA GLN A 13 21.71 4.20 12.86
C GLN A 13 23.24 4.23 13.09
N ALA A 14 23.80 5.41 13.35
CA ALA A 14 25.21 5.58 13.67
C ALA A 14 25.60 4.88 14.99
N PHE A 15 24.76 4.98 16.02
CA PHE A 15 24.97 4.31 17.30
C PHE A 15 24.96 2.79 17.17
N ILE A 16 23.96 2.24 16.46
CA ILE A 16 23.82 0.78 16.25
C ILE A 16 24.96 0.23 15.39
N SER A 17 25.33 0.92 14.30
CA SER A 17 26.43 0.49 13.44
C SER A 17 27.78 0.49 14.17
N LYS A 18 27.98 1.45 15.08
CA LYS A 18 29.21 1.52 15.91
C LYS A 18 29.27 0.40 16.96
N ARG A 19 28.13 0.00 17.52
CA ARG A 19 28.09 -1.01 18.58
C ARG A 19 28.01 -2.44 18.06
N PHE A 20 27.52 -2.63 16.85
CA PHE A 20 27.31 -3.95 16.22
C PHE A 20 28.06 -4.06 14.88
N SER A 21 29.25 -3.47 14.79
CA SER A 21 30.08 -3.43 13.58
C SER A 21 30.34 -4.80 12.92
N ASN A 22 30.26 -5.90 13.70
CA ASN A 22 30.48 -7.27 13.22
C ASN A 22 29.24 -7.94 12.59
N ARG A 23 28.05 -7.29 12.58
CA ARG A 23 26.82 -7.90 12.08
C ARG A 23 26.32 -7.34 10.74
N GLY A 24 27.13 -6.58 10.03
CA GLY A 24 26.75 -5.95 8.76
C GLY A 24 25.94 -4.66 8.94
N LYS A 25 25.52 -4.03 7.84
CA LYS A 25 24.69 -2.83 7.88
C LYS A 25 23.31 -3.17 8.43
N ILE A 26 22.98 -2.62 9.60
CA ILE A 26 21.63 -2.74 10.19
C ILE A 26 20.80 -1.58 9.65
N TYR A 27 19.73 -1.90 8.94
CA TYR A 27 18.77 -0.90 8.49
C TYR A 27 17.70 -0.74 9.56
N ILE A 28 17.49 0.50 9.99
CA ILE A 28 16.35 0.84 10.83
C ILE A 28 15.18 1.08 9.90
N GLY A 29 14.18 0.21 9.96
CA GLY A 29 12.91 0.42 9.27
C GLY A 29 12.22 1.64 9.86
N LEU A 30 12.03 2.68 9.05
CA LEU A 30 11.17 3.80 9.40
C LEU A 30 9.71 3.40 9.09
N ASP A 31 8.80 3.83 9.94
CA ASP A 31 7.38 3.63 9.71
C ASP A 31 6.94 4.29 8.39
N SER A 32 5.98 3.70 7.71
CA SER A 32 5.35 4.25 6.50
C SER A 32 4.85 5.69 6.71
N ALA A 33 4.49 6.05 7.94
CA ALA A 33 4.13 7.41 8.32
C ALA A 33 5.21 8.46 7.97
N VAL A 34 6.49 8.08 8.02
CA VAL A 34 7.61 8.95 7.61
C VAL A 34 7.64 9.13 6.10
N GLY A 35 7.36 8.07 5.35
CA GLY A 35 7.26 8.11 3.89
C GLY A 35 6.07 8.95 3.40
N VAL A 36 4.95 8.95 4.13
CA VAL A 36 3.79 9.82 3.86
C VAL A 36 4.19 11.29 3.88
N GLY A 37 5.03 11.71 4.83
CA GLY A 37 5.50 13.10 4.95
C GLY A 37 6.57 13.50 3.92
N HIS A 38 7.02 12.61 3.04
CA HIS A 38 8.00 12.95 2.00
C HIS A 38 7.43 13.98 1.01
N PRO A 39 8.17 15.05 0.65
CA PRO A 39 7.65 16.14 -0.17
C PRO A 39 7.01 15.69 -1.48
N ILE A 40 7.62 14.73 -2.19
CA ILE A 40 7.09 14.20 -3.45
C ILE A 40 5.78 13.44 -3.20
N THR A 41 5.72 12.63 -2.13
CA THR A 41 4.51 11.89 -1.76
C THR A 41 3.34 12.83 -1.48
N LEU A 42 3.58 13.88 -0.69
CA LEU A 42 2.55 14.88 -0.36
C LEU A 42 2.12 15.67 -1.58
N THR A 43 3.05 16.13 -2.42
CA THR A 43 2.74 16.89 -3.64
C THR A 43 1.90 16.04 -4.60
N VAL A 44 2.29 14.80 -4.84
CA VAL A 44 1.55 13.89 -5.72
C VAL A 44 0.19 13.54 -5.11
N ALA A 45 0.10 13.35 -3.80
CA ALA A 45 -1.17 13.08 -3.11
C ALA A 45 -2.16 14.23 -3.28
N LEU A 46 -1.71 15.49 -3.11
CA LEU A 46 -2.55 16.66 -3.30
C LEU A 46 -3.13 16.77 -4.73
N ILE A 47 -2.35 16.35 -5.73
CA ILE A 47 -2.83 16.29 -7.12
C ILE A 47 -3.82 15.14 -7.30
N LEU A 48 -3.55 14.00 -6.69
CA LEU A 48 -4.37 12.80 -6.86
C LEU A 48 -5.71 12.84 -6.10
N VAL A 49 -5.84 13.66 -5.04
CA VAL A 49 -7.12 13.82 -4.32
C VAL A 49 -8.26 14.26 -5.27
N PRO A 50 -8.17 15.40 -5.98
CA PRO A 50 -9.22 15.77 -6.94
C PRO A 50 -9.35 14.78 -8.09
N VAL A 51 -8.25 14.20 -8.54
CA VAL A 51 -8.26 13.17 -9.60
C VAL A 51 -9.02 11.92 -9.14
N ALA A 52 -8.88 11.50 -7.88
CA ALA A 52 -9.61 10.35 -7.34
C ALA A 52 -11.13 10.56 -7.36
N VAL A 53 -11.59 11.75 -6.96
CA VAL A 53 -13.02 12.10 -7.03
C VAL A 53 -13.52 12.11 -8.48
N PHE A 54 -12.74 12.70 -9.38
CA PHE A 54 -13.07 12.74 -10.81
C PHE A 54 -13.13 11.32 -11.42
N LEU A 55 -12.14 10.48 -11.12
CA LEU A 55 -12.14 9.09 -11.54
C LEU A 55 -13.35 8.33 -10.99
N ALA A 56 -13.70 8.53 -9.72
CA ALA A 56 -14.83 7.85 -9.11
C ALA A 56 -16.16 8.15 -9.82
N VAL A 57 -16.30 9.34 -10.40
CA VAL A 57 -17.51 9.75 -11.16
C VAL A 57 -17.48 9.25 -12.60
N ILE A 58 -16.31 9.23 -13.25
CA ILE A 58 -16.21 8.93 -14.70
C ILE A 58 -16.10 7.42 -14.96
N LEU A 59 -15.50 6.65 -14.03
CA LEU A 59 -15.27 5.23 -14.25
C LEU A 59 -16.59 4.47 -14.39
N PRO A 60 -16.85 3.84 -15.55
CA PRO A 60 -18.09 3.12 -15.78
C PRO A 60 -18.19 1.92 -14.84
N GLY A 61 -19.36 1.74 -14.22
CA GLY A 61 -19.61 0.64 -13.30
C GLY A 61 -19.01 0.80 -11.89
N ASN A 62 -18.30 1.90 -11.62
CA ASN A 62 -17.88 2.22 -10.27
C ASN A 62 -19.05 2.69 -9.41
N THR A 63 -19.19 2.14 -8.21
CA THR A 63 -20.24 2.50 -7.24
C THR A 63 -19.66 3.17 -5.98
N VAL A 64 -18.36 3.35 -5.93
CA VAL A 64 -17.64 3.88 -4.75
C VAL A 64 -17.26 5.33 -4.96
N LEU A 65 -17.68 6.20 -4.05
CA LEU A 65 -17.23 7.59 -3.99
C LEU A 65 -16.36 7.77 -2.73
N PRO A 66 -15.03 7.90 -2.86
CA PRO A 66 -14.09 7.78 -1.74
C PRO A 66 -13.94 9.08 -0.93
N MET A 67 -15.04 9.76 -0.58
CA MET A 67 -14.97 11.07 0.08
C MET A 67 -14.31 11.02 1.46
N ALA A 68 -14.60 9.98 2.24
CA ALA A 68 -14.01 9.80 3.57
C ALA A 68 -12.55 9.33 3.49
N ASP A 69 -12.19 8.60 2.43
CA ASP A 69 -10.91 7.91 2.29
C ASP A 69 -9.85 8.69 1.50
N LEU A 70 -10.13 9.93 1.11
CA LEU A 70 -9.16 10.76 0.38
C LEU A 70 -7.85 10.95 1.16
N SER A 71 -7.92 10.93 2.48
CA SER A 71 -6.76 11.00 3.38
C SER A 71 -5.84 9.77 3.30
N CYS A 72 -6.32 8.65 2.74
CA CYS A 72 -5.53 7.42 2.57
C CYS A 72 -4.65 7.44 1.32
N ILE A 73 -4.88 8.36 0.37
CA ILE A 73 -4.10 8.46 -0.87
C ILE A 73 -2.59 8.59 -0.62
N PRO A 74 -2.09 9.40 0.33
CA PRO A 74 -0.67 9.47 0.64
C PRO A 74 -0.06 8.14 1.05
N TYR A 75 -0.79 7.30 1.80
CA TYR A 75 -0.31 5.97 2.22
C TYR A 75 -0.13 5.01 1.05
N MET A 76 -1.00 5.05 0.06
CA MET A 76 -0.85 4.28 -1.18
C MET A 76 0.39 4.75 -1.96
N LEU A 77 0.65 6.05 -1.99
CA LEU A 77 1.77 6.64 -2.71
C LEU A 77 3.13 6.36 -2.07
N VAL A 78 3.20 6.10 -0.78
CA VAL A 78 4.45 5.70 -0.09
C VAL A 78 5.11 4.50 -0.76
N LEU A 79 4.32 3.55 -1.27
CA LEU A 79 4.83 2.40 -2.00
C LEU A 79 5.18 2.73 -3.46
N ILE A 80 4.40 3.62 -4.10
CA ILE A 80 4.55 3.96 -5.51
C ILE A 80 5.77 4.86 -5.75
N VAL A 81 5.96 5.89 -4.93
CA VAL A 81 7.02 6.89 -5.13
C VAL A 81 8.43 6.28 -5.18
N PRO A 82 8.83 5.39 -4.26
CA PRO A 82 10.13 4.72 -4.34
C PRO A 82 10.27 3.82 -5.58
N LEU A 83 9.21 3.10 -5.96
CA LEU A 83 9.21 2.20 -7.12
C LEU A 83 9.47 2.94 -8.43
N VAL A 84 9.03 4.20 -8.54
CA VAL A 84 9.28 5.05 -9.73
C VAL A 84 10.52 5.92 -9.59
N GLY A 85 11.38 5.64 -8.61
CA GLY A 85 12.65 6.36 -8.38
C GLY A 85 12.45 7.80 -7.93
N GLY A 86 11.39 8.11 -7.19
CA GLY A 86 11.09 9.46 -6.71
C GLY A 86 10.64 10.44 -7.80
N ASN A 87 10.33 9.98 -9.02
CA ASN A 87 9.88 10.84 -10.09
C ASN A 87 8.38 11.18 -9.92
N GLY A 88 8.07 12.45 -9.61
CA GLY A 88 6.71 12.91 -9.35
C GLY A 88 5.75 12.69 -10.52
N PHE A 89 6.17 12.92 -11.76
CA PHE A 89 5.31 12.71 -12.94
C PHE A 89 4.95 11.24 -13.14
N ARG A 90 5.93 10.34 -13.01
CA ARG A 90 5.69 8.89 -13.06
C ARG A 90 4.82 8.44 -11.91
N ALA A 91 5.01 9.03 -10.72
CA ALA A 91 4.19 8.73 -9.54
C ALA A 91 2.72 9.14 -9.74
N ILE A 92 2.45 10.27 -10.40
CA ILE A 92 1.08 10.69 -10.75
C ILE A 92 0.43 9.67 -11.69
N ILE A 93 1.10 9.31 -12.79
CA ILE A 93 0.53 8.36 -13.77
C ILE A 93 0.27 7.00 -13.12
N THR A 94 1.26 6.47 -12.40
CA THR A 94 1.12 5.19 -11.70
C THR A 94 0.04 5.26 -10.62
N GLY A 95 -0.06 6.39 -9.92
CA GLY A 95 -1.09 6.65 -8.91
C GLY A 95 -2.49 6.70 -9.51
N ILE A 96 -2.68 7.29 -10.68
CA ILE A 96 -3.97 7.30 -11.41
C ILE A 96 -4.40 5.86 -11.74
N ILE A 97 -3.48 5.05 -12.26
CA ILE A 97 -3.76 3.65 -12.60
C ILE A 97 -4.10 2.85 -11.33
N ALA A 98 -3.34 3.04 -10.27
CA ALA A 98 -3.58 2.38 -8.99
C ALA A 98 -4.92 2.78 -8.37
N LEU A 99 -5.29 4.06 -8.43
CA LEU A 99 -6.59 4.57 -7.97
C LEU A 99 -7.75 3.98 -8.77
N ALA A 100 -7.64 3.96 -10.10
CA ALA A 100 -8.66 3.37 -10.95
C ALA A 100 -8.87 1.88 -10.64
N GLY A 101 -7.78 1.12 -10.52
CA GLY A 101 -7.81 -0.27 -10.09
C GLY A 101 -8.40 -0.46 -8.70
N GLY A 102 -8.00 0.40 -7.75
CA GLY A 102 -8.51 0.40 -6.38
C GLY A 102 -10.02 0.66 -6.30
N LEU A 103 -10.54 1.60 -7.10
CA LEU A 103 -11.97 1.89 -7.17
C LEU A 103 -12.78 0.69 -7.71
N TYR A 104 -12.28 0.00 -8.73
CA TYR A 104 -12.93 -1.22 -9.23
C TYR A 104 -12.89 -2.35 -8.22
N ILE A 105 -11.76 -2.56 -7.54
CA ILE A 105 -11.63 -3.57 -6.49
C ILE A 105 -12.59 -3.26 -5.33
N SER A 106 -12.64 -2.01 -4.88
CA SER A 106 -13.54 -1.58 -3.81
C SER A 106 -15.01 -1.72 -4.18
N THR A 107 -15.36 -1.45 -5.46
CA THR A 107 -16.71 -1.67 -5.99
C THR A 107 -17.08 -3.16 -5.95
N ASP A 108 -16.17 -4.02 -6.37
CA ASP A 108 -16.37 -5.47 -6.40
C ASP A 108 -16.51 -6.08 -4.99
N LEU A 109 -15.77 -5.54 -4.02
CA LEU A 109 -15.81 -5.98 -2.62
C LEU A 109 -16.89 -5.27 -1.78
N ALA A 110 -17.59 -4.26 -2.31
CA ALA A 110 -18.55 -3.45 -1.55
C ALA A 110 -19.67 -4.29 -0.90
N ALA A 111 -20.17 -5.30 -1.60
CA ALA A 111 -21.21 -6.20 -1.07
C ALA A 111 -20.69 -6.98 0.16
N VAL A 112 -19.45 -7.46 0.12
CA VAL A 112 -18.82 -8.20 1.22
C VAL A 112 -18.57 -7.29 2.40
N THR A 113 -17.97 -6.12 2.14
CA THR A 113 -17.70 -5.12 3.18
C THR A 113 -18.98 -4.72 3.90
N THR A 114 -20.07 -4.50 3.13
CA THR A 114 -21.39 -4.19 3.68
C THR A 114 -21.93 -5.33 4.54
N SER A 115 -21.85 -6.57 4.08
CA SER A 115 -22.33 -7.73 4.85
C SER A 115 -21.55 -7.94 6.14
N VAL A 116 -20.24 -7.77 6.12
CA VAL A 116 -19.38 -7.85 7.31
C VAL A 116 -19.72 -6.72 8.29
N ALA A 117 -19.87 -5.49 7.83
CA ALA A 117 -20.20 -4.35 8.67
C ALA A 117 -21.55 -4.56 9.40
N HIS A 118 -22.58 -5.04 8.70
CA HIS A 118 -23.86 -5.40 9.32
C HIS A 118 -23.76 -6.55 10.33
N THR A 119 -22.81 -7.47 10.14
CA THR A 119 -22.59 -8.58 11.08
C THR A 119 -21.89 -8.10 12.35
N VAL A 120 -20.97 -7.14 12.22
CA VAL A 120 -20.18 -6.62 13.35
C VAL A 120 -20.99 -5.64 14.20
N ASP A 121 -21.71 -4.72 13.57
CA ASP A 121 -22.52 -3.71 14.27
C ASP A 121 -23.78 -3.35 13.47
N ALA A 122 -24.78 -4.21 13.60
CA ALA A 122 -26.07 -4.02 12.93
C ALA A 122 -26.81 -2.75 13.38
N ALA A 123 -26.56 -2.27 14.60
CA ALA A 123 -27.25 -1.10 15.12
C ALA A 123 -26.73 0.19 14.48
N THR A 124 -25.42 0.33 14.34
CA THR A 124 -24.78 1.50 13.72
C THR A 124 -25.03 1.56 12.22
N TYR A 125 -25.04 0.41 11.54
CA TYR A 125 -25.18 0.34 10.07
C TYR A 125 -26.61 0.09 9.60
N ASN A 126 -27.61 0.22 10.50
CA ASN A 126 -29.02 0.03 10.14
C ASN A 126 -29.45 1.05 9.08
N GLY A 127 -30.02 0.54 7.97
CA GLY A 127 -30.47 1.37 6.84
C GLY A 127 -29.37 1.80 5.85
N VAL A 128 -28.09 1.45 6.11
CA VAL A 128 -27.01 1.70 5.15
C VAL A 128 -27.05 0.63 4.07
N THR A 129 -27.19 1.05 2.81
CA THR A 129 -27.31 0.14 1.67
C THR A 129 -25.97 -0.35 1.12
N GLN A 130 -24.93 0.46 1.22
CA GLN A 130 -23.60 0.11 0.75
C GLN A 130 -22.52 0.76 1.62
N ILE A 131 -21.56 -0.05 2.05
CA ILE A 131 -20.35 0.37 2.74
C ILE A 131 -19.17 -0.06 1.88
N SER A 132 -18.29 0.88 1.60
CA SER A 132 -17.07 0.64 0.82
C SER A 132 -15.97 1.60 1.24
N SER A 133 -14.73 1.17 1.12
CA SER A 133 -13.54 1.97 1.44
C SER A 133 -12.46 1.66 0.41
N ILE A 134 -11.78 2.70 -0.09
CA ILE A 134 -10.56 2.49 -0.88
C ILE A 134 -9.35 2.24 0.02
N CYS A 135 -9.41 2.64 1.29
CA CYS A 135 -8.34 2.41 2.26
C CYS A 135 -8.18 0.91 2.56
N ASP A 136 -9.30 0.24 2.84
CA ASP A 136 -9.34 -1.17 3.23
C ASP A 136 -9.71 -2.09 2.07
N GLY A 137 -10.60 -1.64 1.19
CA GLY A 137 -11.15 -2.43 0.10
C GLY A 137 -10.33 -2.41 -1.21
N ALA A 138 -9.40 -1.48 -1.38
CA ALA A 138 -8.63 -1.37 -2.63
C ALA A 138 -7.40 -2.29 -2.72
N ASN A 139 -7.20 -3.19 -1.75
CA ASN A 139 -6.03 -4.06 -1.73
C ASN A 139 -6.16 -5.21 -2.75
N PRO A 140 -5.31 -5.26 -3.80
CA PRO A 140 -5.41 -6.29 -4.83
C PRO A 140 -5.11 -7.70 -4.33
N LEU A 141 -4.29 -7.86 -3.28
CA LEU A 141 -4.00 -9.17 -2.70
C LEU A 141 -5.22 -9.72 -1.94
N THR A 142 -5.86 -8.88 -1.13
CA THR A 142 -7.09 -9.25 -0.42
C THR A 142 -8.19 -9.64 -1.41
N TRP A 143 -8.35 -8.84 -2.46
CA TRP A 143 -9.30 -9.13 -3.53
C TRP A 143 -9.01 -10.46 -4.23
N LEU A 144 -7.75 -10.73 -4.57
CA LEU A 144 -7.33 -11.98 -5.20
C LEU A 144 -7.63 -13.20 -4.32
N ILE A 145 -7.29 -13.12 -3.04
CA ILE A 145 -7.54 -14.20 -2.06
C ILE A 145 -9.04 -14.44 -1.92
N TYR A 146 -9.82 -13.39 -1.78
CA TYR A 146 -11.28 -13.47 -1.68
C TYR A 146 -11.90 -14.11 -2.92
N ARG A 147 -11.50 -13.67 -4.12
CA ARG A 147 -11.99 -14.22 -5.38
C ARG A 147 -11.59 -15.67 -5.57
N ALA A 148 -10.35 -16.03 -5.26
CA ALA A 148 -9.89 -17.42 -5.30
C ALA A 148 -10.68 -18.33 -4.35
N GLY A 149 -10.92 -17.85 -3.12
CA GLY A 149 -11.73 -18.59 -2.13
C GLY A 149 -13.18 -18.81 -2.58
N ASN A 150 -13.77 -17.83 -3.24
CA ASN A 150 -15.14 -17.97 -3.79
C ASN A 150 -15.21 -18.90 -5.02
N LEU A 151 -14.13 -19.02 -5.77
CA LEU A 151 -14.09 -19.95 -6.92
C LEU A 151 -14.00 -21.41 -6.46
N SER A 152 -13.02 -21.74 -5.66
CA SER A 152 -12.84 -23.07 -5.08
C SER A 152 -11.68 -23.10 -4.08
N ILE A 153 -11.70 -24.11 -3.20
CA ILE A 153 -10.60 -24.35 -2.27
C ILE A 153 -9.28 -24.67 -3.02
N VAL A 154 -9.38 -25.26 -4.20
CA VAL A 154 -8.22 -25.53 -5.07
C VAL A 154 -7.60 -24.25 -5.61
N ALA A 155 -8.42 -23.27 -6.04
CA ALA A 155 -7.94 -21.97 -6.50
C ALA A 155 -7.23 -21.21 -5.37
N LEU A 156 -7.77 -21.27 -4.15
CA LEU A 156 -7.14 -20.69 -2.97
C LEU A 156 -5.78 -21.34 -2.66
N ALA A 157 -5.71 -22.67 -2.74
CA ALA A 157 -4.46 -23.42 -2.54
C ALA A 157 -3.41 -23.04 -3.60
N VAL A 158 -3.80 -22.89 -4.86
CA VAL A 158 -2.90 -22.46 -5.94
C VAL A 158 -2.35 -21.05 -5.66
N VAL A 159 -3.18 -20.09 -5.24
CA VAL A 159 -2.72 -18.75 -4.85
C VAL A 159 -1.74 -18.84 -3.69
N GLY A 160 -2.00 -19.70 -2.69
CA GLY A 160 -1.10 -19.93 -1.56
C GLY A 160 0.26 -20.49 -1.99
N VAL A 161 0.26 -21.48 -2.89
CA VAL A 161 1.50 -22.06 -3.44
C VAL A 161 2.30 -21.02 -4.23
N ILE A 162 1.64 -20.22 -5.07
CA ILE A 162 2.30 -19.15 -5.82
C ILE A 162 2.90 -18.11 -4.86
N ALA A 163 2.17 -17.71 -3.82
CA ALA A 163 2.68 -16.77 -2.82
C ALA A 163 3.91 -17.31 -2.08
N LEU A 164 3.89 -18.59 -1.69
CA LEU A 164 5.04 -19.25 -1.06
C LEU A 164 6.24 -19.36 -2.01
N ALA A 165 6.01 -19.70 -3.27
CA ALA A 165 7.07 -19.77 -4.29
C ALA A 165 7.71 -18.39 -4.51
N LEU A 166 6.89 -17.33 -4.63
CA LEU A 166 7.37 -15.95 -4.76
C LEU A 166 8.14 -15.50 -3.52
N ALA A 167 7.67 -15.83 -2.32
CA ALA A 167 8.37 -15.53 -1.07
C ALA A 167 9.73 -16.23 -1.01
N PHE A 168 9.80 -17.50 -1.43
CA PHE A 168 11.05 -18.26 -1.47
C PHE A 168 12.05 -17.69 -2.48
N LEU A 169 11.59 -17.35 -3.69
CA LEU A 169 12.41 -16.72 -4.72
C LEU A 169 12.91 -15.33 -4.28
N ASN A 170 12.04 -14.56 -3.63
CA ASN A 170 12.40 -13.23 -3.16
C ASN A 170 13.41 -13.28 -1.99
N ARG A 171 13.35 -14.31 -1.15
CA ARG A 171 14.34 -14.53 -0.09
C ARG A 171 15.78 -14.58 -0.64
N GLN A 172 15.98 -15.28 -1.74
CA GLN A 172 17.31 -15.35 -2.37
C GLN A 172 17.76 -14.00 -2.90
N ARG A 173 16.85 -13.21 -3.50
CA ARG A 173 17.15 -11.86 -3.99
C ARG A 173 17.49 -10.89 -2.86
N ILE A 174 16.78 -10.93 -1.75
CA ILE A 174 17.06 -10.10 -0.58
C ILE A 174 18.45 -10.39 -0.02
N ILE A 175 18.84 -11.65 0.08
CA ILE A 175 20.18 -12.04 0.51
C ILE A 175 21.23 -11.49 -0.47
N THR A 176 21.04 -11.65 -1.79
CA THR A 176 21.97 -11.18 -2.81
C THR A 176 22.12 -9.65 -2.82
N VAL A 177 21.00 -8.91 -2.71
CA VAL A 177 21.02 -7.44 -2.64
C VAL A 177 21.69 -6.94 -1.37
N SER A 178 21.51 -7.61 -0.25
CA SER A 178 22.21 -7.30 1.00
C SER A 178 23.74 -7.41 0.86
N TYR A 179 24.24 -8.39 0.09
CA TYR A 179 25.66 -8.54 -0.20
C TYR A 179 26.19 -7.49 -1.18
N THR A 180 25.44 -7.11 -2.21
CA THR A 180 25.89 -6.12 -3.21
C THR A 180 25.99 -4.71 -2.63
N HIS A 181 25.13 -4.32 -1.69
CA HIS A 181 25.25 -3.05 -1.00
C HIS A 181 26.42 -2.98 -0.01
N LEU A 182 26.99 -4.12 0.38
CA LEU A 182 28.20 -4.20 1.22
C LEU A 182 29.50 -3.97 0.43
N THR A 183 29.44 -4.06 -0.91
CA THR A 183 30.62 -4.00 -1.78
C THR A 183 30.74 -2.73 -2.62
N LEU A 184 29.80 -1.80 -2.53
CA LEU A 184 29.92 -0.51 -3.21
C LEU A 184 30.91 0.38 -2.44
N PRO A 185 32.02 0.83 -3.07
CA PRO A 185 32.90 1.81 -2.47
C PRO A 185 32.16 3.13 -2.27
N THR A 186 32.38 3.74 -1.12
CA THR A 186 31.93 5.09 -0.74
C THR A 186 32.49 6.14 -1.68
#